data_e5f38d9f3266baa0a160b56000a51a00
#
_entry.id   e5f38d9f3266baa0a160b56000a51a00
#
_cell.length_a   1.000
_cell.length_b   1.000
_cell.length_c   1.000
_cell.angle_alpha   90.00
_cell.angle_beta   90.00
_cell.angle_gamma   90.00
#
_symmetry.space_group_name_H-M   'P 1'
#
loop_
_entity.id
_entity.type
_entity.pdbx_description
1 polymer ?
#
loop_
_entity_poly.entity_id
_entity_poly.type
_entity_poly.pdbx_seq_one_letter_code
_entity_poly.pdbx_strand_id
1 'polypeptide(L)'
;MKYIKSVLPAVLLCCAAAHAETIGEVSTVFKFIGPNHKIVVDVHDDPRVGGVACYLSRAQTGGIKGAIGIAEDKSDASVACRQVGEIRFNGKLPQQEEVFNERSSILFKRVRVVRMVDVKRNALVYMVYSDRLIEGSPQNSVTAVPLPAGQAVPLEK
;
A
#
# COMPACT_ATOMS: atom_id res chain seq x y z
N MET A 1 55.74 -12.83 -17.28
CA MET A 1 54.66 -11.84 -17.09
C MET A 1 53.36 -12.60 -16.90
N LYS A 2 52.86 -12.66 -15.66
CA LYS A 2 51.59 -13.35 -15.29
C LYS A 2 50.49 -12.30 -15.15
N TYR A 3 49.50 -12.32 -16.04
CA TYR A 3 48.32 -11.45 -15.94
C TYR A 3 47.32 -12.04 -14.94
N ILE A 4 47.15 -11.39 -13.82
CA ILE A 4 46.09 -11.68 -12.83
C ILE A 4 44.81 -11.04 -13.37
N LYS A 5 43.89 -11.88 -13.84
CA LYS A 5 42.51 -11.43 -14.16
C LYS A 5 41.74 -11.24 -12.89
N SER A 6 41.51 -9.98 -12.51
CA SER A 6 40.66 -9.60 -11.40
C SER A 6 39.17 -9.81 -11.81
N VAL A 7 38.51 -10.79 -11.24
CA VAL A 7 37.08 -11.03 -11.42
C VAL A 7 36.35 -10.20 -10.33
N LEU A 8 35.70 -9.12 -10.74
CA LEU A 8 34.86 -8.30 -9.87
C LEU A 8 33.51 -9.02 -9.67
N PRO A 9 33.06 -9.34 -8.44
CA PRO A 9 31.75 -9.91 -8.26
C PRO A 9 30.69 -8.82 -8.46
N ALA A 10 29.81 -9.02 -9.43
CA ALA A 10 28.62 -8.20 -9.62
C ALA A 10 27.66 -8.50 -8.47
N VAL A 11 27.52 -7.55 -7.54
CA VAL A 11 26.49 -7.60 -6.48
C VAL A 11 25.14 -7.27 -7.13
N LEU A 12 24.32 -8.29 -7.34
CA LEU A 12 22.92 -8.13 -7.78
C LEU A 12 22.14 -7.53 -6.62
N LEU A 13 21.86 -6.22 -6.69
CA LEU A 13 20.95 -5.55 -5.77
C LEU A 13 19.54 -6.00 -6.14
N CYS A 14 18.99 -6.96 -5.38
CA CYS A 14 17.60 -7.38 -5.50
C CYS A 14 16.73 -6.27 -4.89
N CYS A 15 16.21 -5.36 -5.73
CA CYS A 15 15.14 -4.46 -5.33
C CYS A 15 13.89 -5.32 -5.07
N ALA A 16 13.57 -5.58 -3.81
CA ALA A 16 12.28 -6.12 -3.43
C ALA A 16 11.22 -5.04 -3.74
N ALA A 17 10.53 -5.17 -4.86
CA ALA A 17 9.33 -4.40 -5.10
C ALA A 17 8.29 -4.84 -4.07
N ALA A 18 7.73 -3.91 -3.31
CA ALA A 18 6.60 -4.17 -2.42
C ALA A 18 5.38 -4.50 -3.31
N HIS A 19 5.10 -5.79 -3.47
CA HIS A 19 3.93 -6.26 -4.19
C HIS A 19 2.75 -6.38 -3.22
N ALA A 20 1.57 -5.91 -3.67
CA ALA A 20 0.32 -6.24 -3.02
C ALA A 20 0.07 -7.74 -3.11
N GLU A 21 -0.30 -8.36 -2.00
CA GLU A 21 -0.80 -9.71 -1.96
C GLU A 21 -2.30 -9.68 -1.69
N THR A 22 -3.11 -10.27 -2.57
CA THR A 22 -4.55 -10.42 -2.33
C THR A 22 -4.77 -11.57 -1.36
N ILE A 23 -5.29 -11.28 -0.17
CA ILE A 23 -5.57 -12.29 0.86
C ILE A 23 -6.98 -12.87 0.77
N GLY A 24 -7.89 -12.20 0.05
CA GLY A 24 -9.24 -12.71 -0.15
C GLY A 24 -10.16 -11.77 -0.90
N GLU A 25 -11.29 -12.32 -1.34
CA GLU A 25 -12.33 -11.56 -2.03
C GLU A 25 -13.72 -12.08 -1.67
N VAL A 26 -14.71 -11.18 -1.75
CA VAL A 26 -16.13 -11.48 -1.54
C VAL A 26 -16.92 -10.96 -2.73
N SER A 27 -17.62 -11.86 -3.44
CA SER A 27 -18.56 -11.47 -4.50
C SER A 27 -19.78 -10.79 -3.89
N THR A 28 -20.17 -9.63 -4.42
CA THR A 28 -21.27 -8.82 -3.90
C THR A 28 -22.49 -8.83 -4.80
N VAL A 29 -22.30 -8.87 -6.11
CA VAL A 29 -23.39 -8.90 -7.10
C VAL A 29 -23.04 -9.88 -8.20
N PHE A 30 -23.95 -10.82 -8.46
CA PHE A 30 -23.84 -11.76 -9.56
C PHE A 30 -24.09 -11.06 -10.89
N LYS A 31 -23.23 -11.32 -11.89
CA LYS A 31 -23.37 -10.85 -13.27
C LYS A 31 -23.60 -12.02 -14.20
N PHE A 32 -24.58 -11.88 -15.09
CA PHE A 32 -24.91 -12.94 -16.08
C PHE A 32 -23.82 -13.12 -17.13
N ILE A 33 -23.06 -12.04 -17.41
CA ILE A 33 -21.96 -12.05 -18.39
C ILE A 33 -20.76 -11.31 -17.78
N GLY A 34 -19.61 -11.96 -17.76
CA GLY A 34 -18.36 -11.45 -17.18
C GLY A 34 -18.23 -11.71 -15.67
N PRO A 35 -17.12 -11.26 -15.07
CA PRO A 35 -16.89 -11.45 -13.65
C PRO A 35 -17.88 -10.69 -12.77
N ASN A 36 -18.15 -11.19 -11.57
CA ASN A 36 -19.02 -10.55 -10.58
C ASN A 36 -18.43 -9.25 -10.03
N HIS A 37 -19.29 -8.38 -9.49
CA HIS A 37 -18.81 -7.34 -8.56
C HIS A 37 -18.28 -8.01 -7.30
N LYS A 38 -17.16 -7.50 -6.78
CA LYS A 38 -16.52 -8.06 -5.59
C LYS A 38 -15.85 -6.98 -4.74
N ILE A 39 -15.62 -7.30 -3.49
CA ILE A 39 -14.72 -6.59 -2.60
C ILE A 39 -13.46 -7.45 -2.48
N VAL A 40 -12.30 -6.85 -2.68
CA VAL A 40 -10.99 -7.49 -2.55
C VAL A 40 -10.29 -6.91 -1.34
N VAL A 41 -9.58 -7.76 -0.60
CA VAL A 41 -8.70 -7.35 0.49
C VAL A 41 -7.27 -7.69 0.10
N ASP A 42 -6.46 -6.65 -0.04
CA ASP A 42 -5.03 -6.75 -0.32
C ASP A 42 -4.23 -6.40 0.93
N VAL A 43 -3.04 -6.97 1.08
CA VAL A 43 -2.10 -6.65 2.15
C VAL A 43 -0.83 -6.07 1.59
N HIS A 44 -0.30 -5.07 2.29
CA HIS A 44 0.95 -4.39 1.99
C HIS A 44 1.77 -4.24 3.25
N ASP A 45 3.03 -4.60 3.18
CA ASP A 45 3.99 -4.29 4.24
C ASP A 45 4.54 -2.87 4.04
N ASP A 46 4.79 -2.16 5.15
CA ASP A 46 5.48 -0.88 5.08
C ASP A 46 6.95 -1.12 4.69
N PRO A 47 7.44 -0.54 3.58
CA PRO A 47 8.79 -0.81 3.09
C PRO A 47 9.90 -0.30 4.00
N ARG A 48 9.59 0.65 4.90
CA ARG A 48 10.57 1.25 5.83
C ARG A 48 10.31 0.89 7.29
N VAL A 49 9.17 0.24 7.59
CA VAL A 49 8.83 -0.16 8.97
C VAL A 49 8.45 -1.63 8.99
N GLY A 50 9.43 -2.48 9.25
CA GLY A 50 9.19 -3.92 9.43
C GLY A 50 8.25 -4.16 10.61
N GLY A 51 7.45 -5.22 10.52
CA GLY A 51 6.46 -5.59 11.53
C GLY A 51 5.14 -4.81 11.47
N VAL A 52 4.91 -4.01 10.42
CA VAL A 52 3.62 -3.35 10.14
C VAL A 52 3.08 -3.84 8.82
N ALA A 53 1.85 -4.35 8.83
CA ALA A 53 1.09 -4.70 7.63
C ALA A 53 -0.17 -3.85 7.54
N CYS A 54 -0.49 -3.37 6.34
CA CYS A 54 -1.68 -2.59 6.02
C CYS A 54 -2.62 -3.41 5.15
N TYR A 55 -3.81 -3.68 5.65
CA TYR A 55 -4.90 -4.35 4.94
C TYR A 55 -5.77 -3.30 4.26
N LEU A 56 -5.90 -3.41 2.95
CA LEU A 56 -6.64 -2.49 2.12
C LEU A 56 -7.85 -3.20 1.51
N SER A 57 -9.05 -2.75 1.82
CA SER A 57 -10.27 -3.25 1.15
C SER A 57 -10.73 -2.27 0.09
N ARG A 58 -11.10 -2.80 -1.08
CA ARG A 58 -11.59 -2.02 -2.21
C ARG A 58 -12.63 -2.77 -3.03
N ALA A 59 -13.61 -2.04 -3.54
CA ALA A 59 -14.59 -2.60 -4.47
C ALA A 59 -14.00 -2.71 -5.88
N GLN A 60 -14.29 -3.82 -6.56
CA GLN A 60 -13.98 -4.03 -7.97
C GLN A 60 -15.28 -4.26 -8.76
N THR A 61 -15.45 -3.48 -9.82
CA THR A 61 -16.59 -3.62 -10.70
C THR A 61 -16.39 -4.81 -11.64
N GLY A 62 -17.35 -5.73 -11.64
CA GLY A 62 -17.38 -6.87 -12.58
C GLY A 62 -18.10 -6.54 -13.90
N GLY A 63 -18.29 -7.58 -14.71
CA GLY A 63 -18.87 -7.49 -16.05
C GLY A 63 -17.83 -7.17 -17.12
N ILE A 64 -18.26 -7.06 -18.38
CA ILE A 64 -17.36 -6.81 -19.52
C ILE A 64 -16.59 -5.49 -19.34
N LYS A 65 -17.25 -4.43 -18.90
CA LYS A 65 -16.61 -3.13 -18.67
C LYS A 65 -15.56 -3.17 -17.56
N GLY A 66 -15.79 -3.95 -16.49
CA GLY A 66 -14.82 -4.19 -15.43
C GLY A 66 -13.62 -5.00 -15.90
N ALA A 67 -13.86 -6.05 -16.70
CA ALA A 67 -12.81 -6.90 -17.23
C ALA A 67 -11.82 -6.17 -18.17
N ILE A 68 -12.31 -5.18 -18.93
CA ILE A 68 -11.47 -4.34 -19.81
C ILE A 68 -11.00 -3.04 -19.13
N GLY A 69 -11.25 -2.88 -17.82
CA GLY A 69 -10.77 -1.73 -17.04
C GLY A 69 -11.41 -0.38 -17.35
N ILE A 70 -12.55 -0.37 -18.06
CA ILE A 70 -13.29 0.85 -18.44
C ILE A 70 -14.37 1.20 -17.41
N ALA A 71 -14.76 0.25 -16.55
CA ALA A 71 -15.76 0.49 -15.52
C ALA A 71 -15.23 1.49 -14.49
N GLU A 72 -16.10 2.41 -14.11
CA GLU A 72 -15.82 3.31 -13.00
C GLU A 72 -16.01 2.56 -11.67
N ASP A 73 -14.92 2.03 -11.10
CA ASP A 73 -14.95 1.50 -9.75
C ASP A 73 -15.18 2.66 -8.77
N LYS A 74 -16.07 2.44 -7.80
CA LYS A 74 -16.21 3.37 -6.70
C LYS A 74 -14.84 3.47 -6.00
N SER A 75 -14.39 4.70 -5.81
CA SER A 75 -13.08 5.00 -5.22
C SER A 75 -13.02 4.78 -3.69
N ASP A 76 -13.98 4.02 -3.15
CA ASP A 76 -14.06 3.75 -1.73
C ASP A 76 -13.01 2.69 -1.39
N ALA A 77 -11.97 3.12 -0.68
CA ALA A 77 -10.96 2.26 -0.11
C ALA A 77 -10.91 2.48 1.40
N SER A 78 -10.78 1.39 2.15
CA SER A 78 -10.57 1.42 3.59
C SER A 78 -9.23 0.79 3.94
N VAL A 79 -8.54 1.35 4.93
CA VAL A 79 -7.24 0.85 5.39
C VAL A 79 -7.28 0.49 6.87
N ALA A 80 -6.65 -0.64 7.21
CA ALA A 80 -6.39 -1.04 8.57
C ALA A 80 -4.94 -1.53 8.69
N CYS A 81 -4.05 -0.69 9.23
CA CYS A 81 -2.68 -1.10 9.50
C CYS A 81 -2.56 -1.65 10.92
N ARG A 82 -1.77 -2.70 11.09
CA ARG A 82 -1.56 -3.38 12.36
C ARG A 82 -0.10 -3.76 12.53
N GLN A 83 0.32 -3.77 13.79
CA GLN A 83 1.56 -4.44 14.15
C GLN A 83 1.32 -5.95 14.04
N VAL A 84 2.11 -6.60 13.18
CA VAL A 84 2.08 -8.04 12.93
C VAL A 84 3.38 -8.73 13.34
N GLY A 85 4.36 -7.96 13.78
CA GLY A 85 5.67 -8.44 14.23
C GLY A 85 6.40 -7.39 15.05
N GLU A 86 7.68 -7.64 15.32
CA GLU A 86 8.55 -6.66 15.97
C GLU A 86 8.76 -5.43 15.05
N ILE A 87 8.55 -4.23 15.60
CA ILE A 87 8.77 -3.01 14.86
C ILE A 87 10.27 -2.79 14.63
N ARG A 88 10.66 -2.64 13.37
CA ARG A 88 12.03 -2.36 12.95
C ARG A 88 12.03 -1.25 11.92
N PHE A 89 12.81 -0.22 12.17
CA PHE A 89 12.96 0.89 11.22
C PHE A 89 14.12 0.65 10.27
N ASN A 90 13.85 0.76 8.98
CA ASN A 90 14.87 0.73 7.94
C ASN A 90 15.30 2.17 7.63
N GLY A 91 16.16 2.72 8.50
CA GLY A 91 16.63 4.09 8.44
C GLY A 91 15.73 5.10 9.13
N LYS A 92 15.98 6.38 8.88
CA LYS A 92 15.16 7.48 9.39
C LYS A 92 13.92 7.67 8.53
N LEU A 93 12.81 8.03 9.15
CA LEU A 93 11.55 8.27 8.46
C LEU A 93 11.30 9.76 8.25
N PRO A 94 10.83 10.18 7.07
CA PRO A 94 10.28 11.52 6.92
C PRO A 94 8.99 11.66 7.72
N GLN A 95 8.63 12.89 8.06
CA GLN A 95 7.40 13.21 8.79
C GLN A 95 6.14 12.69 8.06
N GLN A 96 6.19 12.66 6.73
CA GLN A 96 5.13 12.15 5.86
C GLN A 96 5.76 11.53 4.61
N GLU A 97 5.26 10.36 4.19
CA GLU A 97 5.75 9.63 3.03
C GLU A 97 4.64 8.78 2.40
N GLU A 98 4.55 8.78 1.07
CA GLU A 98 3.75 7.79 0.36
C GLU A 98 4.47 6.44 0.41
N VAL A 99 3.88 5.47 1.10
CA VAL A 99 4.48 4.14 1.31
C VAL A 99 3.99 3.11 0.32
N PHE A 100 2.84 3.39 -0.30
CA PHE A 100 2.25 2.52 -1.29
C PHE A 100 1.35 3.29 -2.26
N ASN A 101 1.39 2.92 -3.54
CA ASN A 101 0.41 3.34 -4.52
C ASN A 101 0.09 2.22 -5.50
N GLU A 102 -1.16 2.06 -5.82
CA GLU A 102 -1.63 1.10 -6.81
C GLU A 102 -2.58 1.76 -7.80
N ARG A 103 -2.43 1.40 -9.06
CA ARG A 103 -3.35 1.82 -10.12
C ARG A 103 -4.59 0.94 -10.05
N SER A 104 -5.71 1.48 -9.58
CA SER A 104 -6.98 0.73 -9.47
C SER A 104 -7.79 0.67 -10.76
N SER A 105 -7.45 1.47 -11.76
CA SER A 105 -8.02 1.37 -13.11
C SER A 105 -7.03 1.78 -14.18
N ILE A 106 -7.23 1.28 -15.42
CA ILE A 106 -6.33 1.57 -16.56
C ILE A 106 -6.33 3.06 -16.89
N LEU A 107 -7.40 3.78 -16.60
CA LEU A 107 -7.58 5.11 -17.13
C LEU A 107 -7.36 6.25 -16.14
N PHE A 108 -7.74 6.17 -14.83
CA PHE A 108 -7.80 7.43 -14.07
C PHE A 108 -7.70 7.36 -12.54
N LYS A 109 -7.53 6.21 -11.90
CA LYS A 109 -7.58 6.13 -10.43
C LYS A 109 -6.35 5.45 -9.85
N ARG A 110 -5.73 6.13 -8.88
CA ARG A 110 -4.70 5.54 -8.03
C ARG A 110 -5.19 5.54 -6.59
N VAL A 111 -5.02 4.42 -5.93
CA VAL A 111 -5.14 4.33 -4.48
C VAL A 111 -3.77 4.56 -3.90
N ARG A 112 -3.67 5.50 -2.97
CA ARG A 112 -2.41 5.86 -2.31
C ARG A 112 -2.53 5.64 -0.81
N VAL A 113 -1.49 5.13 -0.22
CA VAL A 113 -1.34 5.04 1.23
C VAL A 113 -0.17 5.92 1.67
N VAL A 114 -0.47 6.87 2.54
CA VAL A 114 0.50 7.81 3.10
C VAL A 114 0.69 7.51 4.57
N ARG A 115 1.95 7.31 4.99
CA ARG A 115 2.34 7.24 6.40
C ARG A 115 2.69 8.65 6.89
N MET A 116 2.20 8.98 8.07
CA MET A 116 2.53 10.17 8.84
C MET A 116 3.02 9.76 10.22
N VAL A 117 3.85 10.58 10.85
CA VAL A 117 4.37 10.30 12.19
C VAL A 117 3.74 11.22 13.21
N ASP A 118 2.98 10.68 14.16
CA ASP A 118 2.54 11.40 15.34
C ASP A 118 3.60 11.26 16.45
N VAL A 119 4.55 12.18 16.47
CA VAL A 119 5.67 12.17 17.43
C VAL A 119 5.15 12.28 18.86
N LYS A 120 4.11 13.09 19.11
CA LYS A 120 3.58 13.34 20.44
C LYS A 120 2.98 12.08 21.07
N ARG A 121 2.34 11.25 20.24
CA ARG A 121 1.69 10.00 20.70
C ARG A 121 2.50 8.76 20.40
N ASN A 122 3.68 8.93 19.79
CA ASN A 122 4.57 7.85 19.38
C ASN A 122 3.82 6.79 18.53
N ALA A 123 3.19 7.25 17.46
CA ALA A 123 2.37 6.42 16.59
C ALA A 123 2.66 6.70 15.11
N LEU A 124 2.51 5.65 14.29
CA LEU A 124 2.47 5.75 12.83
C LEU A 124 1.01 5.83 12.39
N VAL A 125 0.68 6.86 11.63
CA VAL A 125 -0.67 7.08 11.12
C VAL A 125 -0.65 6.82 9.62
N TYR A 126 -1.54 5.95 9.15
CA TYR A 126 -1.66 5.61 7.73
C TYR A 126 -3.01 6.09 7.21
N MET A 127 -2.96 6.81 6.12
CA MET A 127 -4.16 7.33 5.43
C MET A 127 -4.19 6.78 4.02
N VAL A 128 -5.32 6.17 3.64
CA VAL A 128 -5.60 5.81 2.25
C VAL A 128 -6.51 6.86 1.63
N TYR A 129 -6.23 7.20 0.39
CA TYR A 129 -7.12 8.02 -0.44
C TYR A 129 -6.97 7.64 -1.92
N SER A 130 -7.98 8.00 -2.71
CA SER A 130 -7.95 7.81 -4.17
C SER A 130 -7.77 9.15 -4.86
N ASP A 131 -6.84 9.22 -5.83
CA ASP A 131 -6.78 10.34 -6.74
C ASP A 131 -8.04 10.36 -7.60
N ARG A 132 -8.72 11.51 -7.64
CA ARG A 132 -9.78 11.80 -8.62
C ARG A 132 -9.29 12.86 -9.59
N LEU A 133 -9.53 12.63 -10.87
CA LEU A 133 -9.31 13.65 -11.91
C LEU A 133 -10.51 14.60 -12.07
N ILE A 134 -11.58 14.41 -11.28
CA ILE A 134 -12.82 15.17 -11.36
C ILE A 134 -13.01 15.90 -10.03
N GLU A 135 -13.65 17.09 -10.07
CA GLU A 135 -13.91 17.92 -8.90
C GLU A 135 -14.61 17.16 -7.78
N GLY A 136 -14.19 17.40 -6.55
CA GLY A 136 -14.73 16.83 -5.32
C GLY A 136 -13.65 16.34 -4.35
N SER A 137 -14.04 16.15 -3.08
CA SER A 137 -13.15 15.61 -2.06
C SER A 137 -12.92 14.12 -2.30
N PRO A 138 -11.65 13.64 -2.27
CA PRO A 138 -11.36 12.22 -2.38
C PRO A 138 -11.90 11.46 -1.17
N GLN A 139 -12.44 10.27 -1.41
CA GLN A 139 -12.73 9.31 -0.35
C GLN A 139 -11.44 8.93 0.36
N ASN A 140 -11.47 8.89 1.68
CA ASN A 140 -10.29 8.57 2.48
C ASN A 140 -10.67 7.77 3.73
N SER A 141 -9.68 7.07 4.28
CA SER A 141 -9.76 6.35 5.53
C SER A 141 -8.43 6.44 6.26
N VAL A 142 -8.44 6.43 7.58
CA VAL A 142 -7.25 6.55 8.40
C VAL A 142 -7.19 5.46 9.47
N THR A 143 -5.99 5.01 9.79
CA THR A 143 -5.68 4.08 10.87
C THR A 143 -4.38 4.49 11.54
N ALA A 144 -4.16 4.04 12.78
CA ALA A 144 -2.93 4.31 13.52
C ALA A 144 -2.37 3.03 14.15
N VAL A 145 -1.05 2.92 14.13
CA VAL A 145 -0.28 1.86 14.77
C VAL A 145 0.56 2.51 15.88
N PRO A 146 0.19 2.33 17.16
CA PRO A 146 1.02 2.80 18.25
C PRO A 146 2.32 2.01 18.31
N LEU A 147 3.42 2.68 18.65
CA LEU A 147 4.70 2.03 18.84
C LEU A 147 4.85 1.53 20.28
N PRO A 148 5.64 0.47 20.50
CA PRO A 148 5.97 0.01 21.84
C PRO A 148 6.57 1.12 22.71
N ALA A 149 6.29 1.08 24.01
CA ALA A 149 6.87 2.01 24.96
C ALA A 149 8.41 1.93 24.92
N GLY A 150 9.06 3.08 24.87
CA GLY A 150 10.51 3.19 24.79
C GLY A 150 11.12 3.10 23.40
N GLN A 151 10.34 2.81 22.36
CA GLN A 151 10.77 2.80 20.97
C GLN A 151 10.31 4.08 20.26
N ALA A 152 11.19 5.07 20.19
CA ALA A 152 10.88 6.32 19.46
C ALA A 152 11.05 6.16 17.94
N VAL A 153 10.24 6.91 17.17
CA VAL A 153 10.41 6.97 15.71
C VAL A 153 11.70 7.71 15.36
N PRO A 154 12.60 7.13 14.56
CA PRO A 154 13.78 7.82 14.06
C PRO A 154 13.39 8.77 12.92
N LEU A 155 13.18 10.05 13.21
CA LEU A 155 12.81 11.06 12.22
C LEU A 155 14.01 11.62 11.46
N GLU A 156 13.79 11.94 10.19
CA GLU A 156 14.66 12.82 9.41
C GLU A 156 14.57 14.24 10.00
N LYS A 157 15.72 14.94 10.06
CA LYS A 157 15.80 16.34 10.52
C LYS A 157 15.47 17.27 9.38
#